data_96becf83fe7ae9d012e95152d4e6ba04
#
_entry.id   96becf83fe7ae9d012e95152d4e6ba04
#
_cell.length_a   1.000
_cell.length_b   1.000
_cell.length_c   1.000
_cell.angle_alpha   90.00
_cell.angle_beta   90.00
_cell.angle_gamma   90.00
#
_symmetry.space_group_name_H-M   'P 1'
#
loop_
_entity.id
_entity.type
_entity.pdbx_description
1 polymer ?
#
loop_
_entity_poly.entity_id
_entity_poly.type
_entity_poly.pdbx_seq_one_letter_code
_entity_poly.pdbx_strand_id
1 'polypeptide(L)'
;LDVKRDIIRKIQDYRSIKWNAFSGSSGTQGSLMKSVIEKNFYKLSSFNAHDGFYGHESVNELIVSRLLDILQIPHTNYRLVHALVEVDEQEYTTWLCVSKDYRKLGETNVSLEIFHDLMREGRELPLDFCKRMGWGRQVAETMLVDFLIGNMDRHGSNTEVLMDKNGNLRLAPIFDFGYSLTQFYTRERAENVSQLDV
;
A
#
# COMPACT_ATOMS: atom_id res chain seq x y z
N LEU A 1 20.25 -4.25 -8.23
CA LEU A 1 18.77 -4.35 -8.29
C LEU A 1 18.36 -4.75 -9.71
N ASP A 2 17.83 -5.97 -9.88
CA ASP A 2 17.32 -6.40 -11.18
C ASP A 2 15.88 -5.88 -11.37
N VAL A 3 15.78 -4.62 -11.75
CA VAL A 3 14.50 -3.90 -11.97
C VAL A 3 13.61 -4.61 -13.00
N LYS A 4 14.17 -5.48 -13.84
CA LYS A 4 13.43 -6.15 -14.92
C LYS A 4 12.50 -7.26 -14.43
N ARG A 5 12.78 -7.86 -13.27
CA ARG A 5 11.99 -9.00 -12.75
C ARG A 5 10.65 -8.59 -12.13
N ASP A 6 10.53 -7.35 -11.65
CA ASP A 6 9.31 -6.90 -10.96
C ASP A 6 8.41 -6.06 -11.84
N ILE A 7 8.79 -5.85 -13.11
CA ILE A 7 7.95 -5.18 -14.10
C ILE A 7 7.60 -6.16 -15.21
N ILE A 8 6.35 -6.61 -15.23
CA ILE A 8 5.82 -7.50 -16.26
C ILE A 8 5.21 -6.64 -17.37
N ARG A 9 5.98 -6.44 -18.46
CA ARG A 9 5.60 -5.56 -19.58
C ARG A 9 4.65 -6.22 -20.58
N LYS A 10 4.69 -7.56 -20.69
CA LYS A 10 3.74 -8.29 -21.53
C LYS A 10 2.35 -8.18 -20.92
N ILE A 11 1.39 -7.71 -21.70
CA ILE A 11 0.00 -7.56 -21.23
C ILE A 11 -0.50 -8.92 -20.73
N GLN A 12 -0.97 -8.93 -19.50
CA GLN A 12 -1.63 -10.07 -18.85
C GLN A 12 -3.14 -9.85 -18.88
N ASP A 13 -3.89 -10.89 -19.19
CA ASP A 13 -5.35 -10.83 -19.21
C ASP A 13 -5.91 -11.07 -17.81
N TYR A 14 -6.48 -10.03 -17.24
CA TYR A 14 -7.12 -10.03 -15.92
C TYR A 14 -8.60 -9.59 -15.98
N ARG A 15 -9.26 -9.68 -17.14
CA ARG A 15 -10.68 -9.33 -17.30
C ARG A 15 -11.61 -10.17 -16.44
N SER A 16 -11.23 -11.41 -16.13
CA SER A 16 -11.99 -12.29 -15.24
C SER A 16 -11.94 -11.89 -13.75
N ILE A 17 -11.08 -10.96 -13.38
CA ILE A 17 -10.96 -10.51 -11.99
C ILE A 17 -12.12 -9.57 -11.64
N LYS A 18 -12.85 -9.93 -10.57
CA LYS A 18 -13.84 -9.02 -9.98
C LYS A 18 -13.15 -8.05 -9.04
N TRP A 19 -13.31 -6.78 -9.33
CA TRP A 19 -12.73 -5.70 -8.54
C TRP A 19 -13.70 -5.26 -7.45
N ASN A 20 -13.25 -5.30 -6.21
CA ASN A 20 -14.01 -4.77 -5.08
C ASN A 20 -13.60 -3.31 -4.86
N ALA A 21 -14.53 -2.39 -5.06
CA ALA A 21 -14.39 -1.06 -4.51
C ALA A 21 -14.64 -1.16 -3.01
N PHE A 22 -13.59 -1.13 -2.18
CA PHE A 22 -13.81 -0.99 -0.75
C PHE A 22 -14.22 0.46 -0.46
N SER A 23 -15.49 0.67 -0.16
CA SER A 23 -15.90 1.86 0.57
C SER A 23 -15.32 1.73 1.98
N GLY A 24 -14.21 2.41 2.23
CA GLY A 24 -13.75 2.60 3.60
C GLY A 24 -14.87 3.24 4.40
N SER A 25 -15.06 2.84 5.65
CA SER A 25 -16.07 3.36 6.58
C SER A 25 -15.94 4.85 6.92
N SER A 26 -15.01 5.56 6.34
CA SER A 26 -14.85 7.02 6.41
C SER A 26 -14.97 7.57 5.00
N GLY A 27 -16.12 8.14 4.65
CA GLY A 27 -16.54 8.79 3.41
C GLY A 27 -15.54 9.60 2.58
N THR A 28 -14.29 9.19 2.51
CA THR A 28 -13.28 9.73 1.61
C THR A 28 -13.38 9.04 0.25
N GLN A 29 -13.70 9.81 -0.76
CA GLN A 29 -13.56 9.45 -2.17
C GLN A 29 -12.18 8.83 -2.41
N GLY A 30 -12.14 7.57 -2.90
CA GLY A 30 -10.92 7.04 -3.46
C GLY A 30 -10.37 5.77 -2.85
N SER A 31 -11.21 4.84 -2.40
CA SER A 31 -10.74 3.47 -2.18
C SER A 31 -10.35 2.84 -3.53
N LEU A 32 -9.05 2.59 -3.73
CA LEU A 32 -8.56 1.93 -4.94
C LEU A 32 -9.21 0.57 -5.09
N MET A 33 -9.57 0.23 -6.33
CA MET A 33 -10.11 -1.08 -6.66
C MET A 33 -9.06 -2.18 -6.42
N LYS A 34 -9.43 -3.21 -5.69
CA LYS A 34 -8.54 -4.31 -5.34
C LYS A 34 -9.24 -5.67 -5.39
N SER A 35 -8.45 -6.71 -5.55
CA SER A 35 -8.90 -8.09 -5.51
C SER A 35 -7.85 -8.97 -4.84
N VAL A 36 -8.29 -10.11 -4.29
CA VAL A 36 -7.40 -11.09 -3.67
C VAL A 36 -7.63 -12.44 -4.33
N ILE A 37 -6.59 -12.99 -4.94
CA ILE A 37 -6.63 -14.30 -5.61
C ILE A 37 -5.38 -15.08 -5.18
N GLU A 38 -5.59 -16.30 -4.67
CA GLU A 38 -4.51 -17.22 -4.28
C GLU A 38 -3.39 -16.57 -3.44
N LYS A 39 -3.79 -15.80 -2.41
CA LYS A 39 -2.86 -15.07 -1.54
C LYS A 39 -2.03 -13.97 -2.25
N ASN A 40 -2.46 -13.50 -3.41
CA ASN A 40 -1.93 -12.31 -4.03
C ASN A 40 -2.99 -11.21 -3.95
N PHE A 41 -2.54 -10.02 -3.57
CA PHE A 41 -3.32 -8.79 -3.61
C PHE A 41 -3.05 -8.09 -4.93
N TYR A 42 -4.10 -7.79 -5.66
CA TYR A 42 -4.08 -7.02 -6.90
C TYR A 42 -4.73 -5.67 -6.61
N LYS A 43 -4.07 -4.59 -6.99
CA LYS A 43 -4.52 -3.23 -6.70
C LYS A 43 -4.38 -2.38 -7.96
N LEU A 44 -5.48 -1.75 -8.36
CA LEU A 44 -5.53 -0.80 -9.46
C LEU A 44 -5.23 0.61 -8.95
N SER A 45 -4.77 1.47 -9.85
CA SER A 45 -4.64 2.90 -9.57
C SER A 45 -6.00 3.62 -9.62
N SER A 46 -6.02 4.88 -9.26
CA SER A 46 -7.22 5.73 -9.29
C SER A 46 -7.88 5.74 -10.66
N PHE A 47 -9.20 5.60 -10.66
CA PHE A 47 -10.04 5.47 -11.85
C PHE A 47 -11.27 6.38 -11.73
N ASN A 48 -11.67 6.96 -12.84
CA ASN A 48 -13.00 7.52 -12.99
C ASN A 48 -13.57 7.17 -14.38
N ALA A 49 -14.89 7.22 -14.53
CA ALA A 49 -15.55 6.80 -15.77
C ALA A 49 -15.27 7.74 -16.96
N HIS A 50 -14.83 8.99 -16.73
CA HIS A 50 -14.54 9.95 -17.77
C HIS A 50 -13.13 9.77 -18.35
N ASP A 51 -12.13 9.68 -17.48
CA ASP A 51 -10.72 9.71 -17.87
C ASP A 51 -10.07 8.30 -17.86
N GLY A 52 -10.79 7.28 -17.36
CA GLY A 52 -10.25 5.95 -17.13
C GLY A 52 -9.28 5.94 -15.93
N PHE A 53 -8.17 5.22 -16.07
CA PHE A 53 -7.11 5.18 -15.06
C PHE A 53 -6.20 6.40 -15.18
N TYR A 54 -6.22 7.26 -14.18
CA TYR A 54 -5.46 8.53 -14.16
C TYR A 54 -4.40 8.59 -13.04
N GLY A 55 -4.50 7.73 -12.04
CA GLY A 55 -3.55 7.67 -10.94
C GLY A 55 -2.30 6.83 -11.26
N HIS A 56 -1.27 7.00 -10.47
CA HIS A 56 -0.02 6.24 -10.59
C HIS A 56 0.38 5.53 -9.29
N GLU A 57 -0.60 5.25 -8.43
CA GLU A 57 -0.41 4.61 -7.13
C GLU A 57 0.30 3.26 -7.26
N SER A 58 -0.04 2.48 -8.28
CA SER A 58 0.61 1.19 -8.55
C SER A 58 2.12 1.33 -8.84
N VAL A 59 2.51 2.43 -9.48
CA VAL A 59 3.92 2.74 -9.76
C VAL A 59 4.63 3.19 -8.49
N ASN A 60 3.98 4.02 -7.67
CA ASN A 60 4.51 4.48 -6.39
C ASN A 60 4.79 3.30 -5.44
N GLU A 61 3.87 2.33 -5.36
CA GLU A 61 4.06 1.11 -4.58
C GLU A 61 5.37 0.39 -4.96
N LEU A 62 5.64 0.24 -6.27
CA LEU A 62 6.87 -0.40 -6.73
C LEU A 62 8.11 0.44 -6.43
N ILE A 63 8.08 1.76 -6.69
CA ILE A 63 9.23 2.64 -6.46
C ILE A 63 9.62 2.61 -4.99
N VAL A 64 8.63 2.77 -4.10
CA VAL A 64 8.87 2.77 -2.65
C VAL A 64 9.35 1.40 -2.18
N SER A 65 8.76 0.31 -2.65
CA SER A 65 9.24 -1.05 -2.34
C SER A 65 10.72 -1.21 -2.69
N ARG A 66 11.17 -0.69 -3.84
CA ARG A 66 12.58 -0.71 -4.23
C ARG A 66 13.48 0.15 -3.35
N LEU A 67 13.00 1.32 -2.95
CA LEU A 67 13.71 2.16 -1.99
C LEU A 67 13.91 1.42 -0.67
N LEU A 68 12.88 0.76 -0.17
CA LEU A 68 12.94 0.01 1.09
C LEU A 68 13.82 -1.23 1.01
N ASP A 69 13.91 -1.90 -0.16
CA ASP A 69 14.91 -2.94 -0.42
C ASP A 69 16.34 -2.41 -0.22
N ILE A 70 16.63 -1.23 -0.79
CA ILE A 70 17.95 -0.58 -0.66
C ILE A 70 18.25 -0.22 0.80
N LEU A 71 17.25 0.28 1.51
CA LEU A 71 17.36 0.67 2.91
C LEU A 71 17.32 -0.54 3.87
N GLN A 72 17.05 -1.73 3.37
CA GLN A 72 16.90 -2.96 4.14
C GLN A 72 15.82 -2.88 5.23
N ILE A 73 14.75 -2.12 4.95
CA ILE A 73 13.59 -1.98 5.83
C ILE A 73 12.55 -3.03 5.46
N PRO A 74 12.06 -3.83 6.42
CA PRO A 74 11.03 -4.84 6.17
C PRO A 74 9.72 -4.22 5.65
N HIS A 75 9.30 -4.63 4.48
CA HIS A 75 8.11 -4.10 3.80
C HIS A 75 7.44 -5.17 2.94
N THR A 76 6.26 -4.86 2.43
CA THR A 76 5.58 -5.68 1.43
C THR A 76 6.20 -5.44 0.06
N ASN A 77 6.61 -6.54 -0.61
CA ASN A 77 7.20 -6.46 -1.95
C ASN A 77 6.10 -6.37 -3.01
N TYR A 78 6.29 -5.43 -3.94
CA TYR A 78 5.36 -5.20 -5.04
C TYR A 78 5.97 -5.53 -6.39
N ARG A 79 5.12 -5.98 -7.31
CA ARG A 79 5.40 -6.10 -8.74
C ARG A 79 4.44 -5.23 -9.51
N LEU A 80 4.90 -4.64 -10.60
CA LEU A 80 4.09 -3.87 -11.52
C LEU A 80 3.75 -4.73 -12.74
N VAL A 81 2.49 -4.84 -13.08
CA VAL A 81 2.00 -5.69 -14.17
C VAL A 81 1.22 -4.85 -15.17
N HIS A 82 1.60 -4.93 -16.44
CA HIS A 82 0.82 -4.38 -17.53
C HIS A 82 -0.35 -5.32 -17.80
N ALA A 83 -1.56 -4.85 -17.64
CA ALA A 83 -2.76 -5.68 -17.55
C ALA A 83 -3.89 -5.18 -18.45
N LEU A 84 -4.62 -6.12 -19.02
CA LEU A 84 -5.94 -5.88 -19.58
C LEU A 84 -6.96 -6.25 -18.51
N VAL A 85 -7.77 -5.29 -18.09
CA VAL A 85 -8.77 -5.43 -17.01
C VAL A 85 -10.13 -4.99 -17.53
N GLU A 86 -11.20 -5.48 -16.87
CA GLU A 86 -12.57 -5.03 -17.11
C GLU A 86 -13.07 -4.28 -15.88
N VAL A 87 -13.57 -3.08 -16.08
CA VAL A 87 -14.18 -2.24 -15.04
C VAL A 87 -15.45 -1.62 -15.64
N ASP A 88 -16.58 -1.76 -14.95
CA ASP A 88 -17.87 -1.23 -15.39
C ASP A 88 -18.23 -1.65 -16.82
N GLU A 89 -18.03 -2.95 -17.16
CA GLU A 89 -18.29 -3.56 -18.46
C GLU A 89 -17.45 -2.97 -19.63
N GLN A 90 -16.35 -2.27 -19.31
CA GLN A 90 -15.42 -1.74 -20.29
C GLN A 90 -14.01 -2.29 -20.07
N GLU A 91 -13.31 -2.54 -21.18
CA GLU A 91 -11.93 -3.04 -21.16
C GLU A 91 -10.92 -1.89 -21.12
N TYR A 92 -9.94 -2.01 -20.25
CA TYR A 92 -8.85 -1.05 -20.10
C TYR A 92 -7.50 -1.76 -20.07
N THR A 93 -6.53 -1.13 -20.72
CA THR A 93 -5.13 -1.52 -20.55
C THR A 93 -4.47 -0.56 -19.58
N THR A 94 -3.97 -1.08 -18.45
CA THR A 94 -3.42 -0.26 -17.37
C THR A 94 -2.27 -0.97 -16.66
N TRP A 95 -1.64 -0.28 -15.73
CA TRP A 95 -0.67 -0.84 -14.80
C TRP A 95 -1.32 -1.09 -13.45
N LEU A 96 -1.17 -2.28 -12.92
CA LEU A 96 -1.59 -2.63 -11.57
C LEU A 96 -0.41 -3.13 -10.75
N CYS A 97 -0.48 -2.97 -9.45
CA CYS A 97 0.50 -3.59 -8.56
C CYS A 97 -0.02 -4.90 -7.98
N VAL A 98 0.91 -5.83 -7.80
CA VAL A 98 0.64 -7.14 -7.20
C VAL A 98 1.60 -7.36 -6.04
N SER A 99 1.06 -7.71 -4.88
CA SER A 99 1.83 -8.14 -3.72
C SER A 99 1.37 -9.49 -3.20
N LYS A 100 2.24 -10.19 -2.50
CA LYS A 100 1.88 -11.41 -1.79
C LYS A 100 1.32 -11.07 -0.41
N ASP A 101 0.42 -11.92 0.05
CA ASP A 101 -0.03 -11.88 1.43
C ASP A 101 1.17 -12.10 2.37
N TYR A 102 1.42 -11.13 3.25
CA TYR A 102 2.52 -11.17 4.24
C TYR A 102 2.18 -12.01 5.47
N ARG A 103 0.92 -12.46 5.59
CA ARG A 103 0.49 -13.31 6.71
C ARG A 103 1.03 -14.71 6.55
N LYS A 104 1.57 -15.24 7.63
CA LYS A 104 1.94 -16.65 7.72
C LYS A 104 0.69 -17.52 7.85
N LEU A 105 0.83 -18.81 7.60
CA LEU A 105 -0.28 -19.75 7.72
C LEU A 105 -0.84 -19.76 9.15
N GLY A 106 -2.11 -19.39 9.28
CA GLY A 106 -2.84 -19.36 10.56
C GLY A 106 -2.66 -18.06 11.34
N GLU A 107 -2.04 -17.03 10.77
CA GLU A 107 -2.10 -15.68 11.32
C GLU A 107 -3.43 -15.00 10.94
N THR A 108 -3.98 -14.29 11.89
CA THR A 108 -5.09 -13.34 11.71
C THR A 108 -4.55 -11.92 11.81
N ASN A 109 -5.28 -10.95 11.29
CA ASN A 109 -4.90 -9.53 11.32
C ASN A 109 -6.02 -8.66 11.89
N VAL A 110 -5.61 -7.56 12.49
CA VAL A 110 -6.47 -6.46 12.92
C VAL A 110 -5.72 -5.16 12.73
N SER A 111 -6.42 -4.06 12.41
CA SER A 111 -5.75 -2.76 12.30
C SER A 111 -5.16 -2.35 13.66
N LEU A 112 -4.00 -1.65 13.61
CA LEU A 112 -3.35 -1.13 14.80
C LEU A 112 -4.28 -0.18 15.57
N GLU A 113 -5.11 0.58 14.88
CA GLU A 113 -6.08 1.48 15.48
C GLU A 113 -7.08 0.72 16.36
N ILE A 114 -7.73 -0.30 15.81
CA ILE A 114 -8.68 -1.15 16.56
C ILE A 114 -7.96 -1.87 17.71
N PHE A 115 -6.77 -2.41 17.44
CA PHE A 115 -6.00 -3.13 18.44
C PHE A 115 -5.57 -2.22 19.59
N HIS A 116 -5.14 -0.99 19.28
CA HIS A 116 -4.84 0.02 20.31
C HIS A 116 -6.07 0.33 21.17
N ASP A 117 -7.23 0.58 20.56
CA ASP A 117 -8.44 0.91 21.29
C ASP A 117 -8.91 -0.22 22.24
N LEU A 118 -8.66 -1.46 21.87
CA LEU A 118 -8.99 -2.64 22.68
C LEU A 118 -7.99 -2.90 23.80
N MET A 119 -6.70 -2.59 23.59
CA MET A 119 -5.60 -3.06 24.45
C MET A 119 -4.85 -1.93 25.17
N ARG A 120 -5.20 -0.66 24.93
CA ARG A 120 -4.56 0.48 25.60
C ARG A 120 -4.88 0.51 27.09
N GLU A 121 -3.95 1.01 27.88
CA GLU A 121 -4.09 1.23 29.33
C GLU A 121 -4.52 2.69 29.59
N GLY A 122 -5.75 2.86 30.07
CA GLY A 122 -6.27 4.20 30.37
C GLY A 122 -6.29 5.14 29.15
N ARG A 123 -5.53 6.26 29.23
CA ARG A 123 -5.40 7.24 28.14
C ARG A 123 -4.07 7.12 27.41
N GLU A 124 -3.52 5.94 27.31
CA GLU A 124 -2.24 5.69 26.63
C GLU A 124 -2.29 6.14 25.19
N LEU A 125 -1.27 6.93 24.78
CA LEU A 125 -1.14 7.42 23.43
C LEU A 125 -0.65 6.31 22.49
N PRO A 126 -1.01 6.31 21.18
CA PRO A 126 -0.65 5.26 20.24
C PRO A 126 0.86 4.96 20.18
N LEU A 127 1.71 5.99 20.24
CA LEU A 127 3.16 5.79 20.21
C LEU A 127 3.69 5.11 21.48
N ASP A 128 3.16 5.45 22.65
CA ASP A 128 3.57 4.86 23.91
C ASP A 128 3.08 3.42 24.02
N PHE A 129 1.86 3.16 23.54
CA PHE A 129 1.34 1.81 23.33
C PHE A 129 2.27 0.96 22.46
N CYS A 130 2.68 1.46 21.30
CA CYS A 130 3.60 0.74 20.41
C CYS A 130 4.97 0.49 21.08
N LYS A 131 5.48 1.42 21.88
CA LYS A 131 6.70 1.22 22.67
C LYS A 131 6.52 0.11 23.70
N ARG A 132 5.42 0.12 24.44
CA ARG A 132 5.07 -0.91 25.44
C ARG A 132 4.96 -2.30 24.82
N MET A 133 4.39 -2.38 23.61
CA MET A 133 4.29 -3.62 22.84
C MET A 133 5.62 -4.07 22.20
N GLY A 134 6.70 -3.32 22.35
CA GLY A 134 8.01 -3.61 21.75
C GLY A 134 8.13 -3.24 20.28
N TRP A 135 7.18 -2.50 19.72
CA TRP A 135 7.11 -2.12 18.29
C TRP A 135 7.65 -0.72 17.99
N GLY A 136 8.17 -0.02 18.99
CA GLY A 136 8.58 1.37 18.88
C GLY A 136 9.58 1.63 17.76
N ARG A 137 10.55 0.72 17.54
CA ARG A 137 11.52 0.82 16.44
C ARG A 137 10.85 0.74 15.07
N GLN A 138 9.99 -0.26 14.85
CA GLN A 138 9.32 -0.45 13.55
C GLN A 138 8.38 0.72 13.23
N VAL A 139 7.69 1.26 14.25
CA VAL A 139 6.85 2.45 14.08
C VAL A 139 7.70 3.69 13.73
N ALA A 140 8.85 3.88 14.38
CA ALA A 140 9.76 4.98 14.06
C ALA A 140 10.32 4.85 12.63
N GLU A 141 10.69 3.64 12.20
CA GLU A 141 11.11 3.37 10.82
C GLU A 141 9.98 3.69 9.83
N THR A 142 8.73 3.29 10.13
CA THR A 142 7.56 3.61 9.30
C THR A 142 7.36 5.13 9.18
N MET A 143 7.40 5.86 10.30
CA MET A 143 7.26 7.32 10.29
C MET A 143 8.37 8.01 9.50
N LEU A 144 9.61 7.53 9.60
CA LEU A 144 10.73 8.05 8.82
C LEU A 144 10.53 7.80 7.33
N VAL A 145 10.11 6.60 6.95
CA VAL A 145 9.80 6.24 5.55
C VAL A 145 8.71 7.14 5.02
N ASP A 146 7.57 7.26 5.73
CA ASP A 146 6.44 8.08 5.31
C ASP A 146 6.85 9.56 5.12
N PHE A 147 7.71 10.08 6.00
CA PHE A 147 8.27 11.42 5.84
C PHE A 147 9.13 11.55 4.58
N LEU A 148 10.04 10.59 4.35
CA LEU A 148 10.95 10.63 3.19
C LEU A 148 10.23 10.53 1.84
N ILE A 149 9.16 9.74 1.77
CA ILE A 149 8.39 9.54 0.53
C ILE A 149 7.20 10.51 0.41
N GLY A 150 6.96 11.36 1.42
CA GLY A 150 5.80 12.25 1.46
C GLY A 150 4.47 11.49 1.48
N ASN A 151 4.38 10.37 2.19
CA ASN A 151 3.14 9.61 2.29
C ASN A 151 2.09 10.38 3.08
N MET A 152 0.97 10.68 2.45
CA MET A 152 -0.11 11.50 3.01
C MET A 152 -1.26 10.68 3.59
N ASP A 153 -1.19 9.34 3.48
CA ASP A 153 -2.31 8.45 3.82
C ASP A 153 -1.97 7.43 4.92
N ARG A 154 -0.92 7.68 5.71
CA ARG A 154 -0.59 6.80 6.84
C ARG A 154 -1.52 7.04 8.02
N HIS A 155 -2.41 6.10 8.26
CA HIS A 155 -3.30 6.07 9.41
C HIS A 155 -3.26 4.68 10.08
N GLY A 156 -3.90 4.53 11.24
CA GLY A 156 -3.86 3.27 12.00
C GLY A 156 -4.43 2.06 11.29
N SER A 157 -5.30 2.26 10.30
CA SER A 157 -5.84 1.16 9.48
C SER A 157 -4.87 0.68 8.38
N ASN A 158 -3.84 1.48 8.04
CA ASN A 158 -2.75 1.11 7.12
C ASN A 158 -1.52 0.55 7.86
N THR A 159 -1.73 0.13 9.11
CA THR A 159 -0.77 -0.61 9.92
C THR A 159 -1.53 -1.76 10.59
N GLU A 160 -1.06 -2.98 10.44
CA GLU A 160 -1.75 -4.15 10.98
C GLU A 160 -0.96 -4.85 12.06
N VAL A 161 -1.69 -5.35 13.04
CA VAL A 161 -1.21 -6.29 14.07
C VAL A 161 -1.59 -7.69 13.63
N LEU A 162 -0.63 -8.58 13.61
CA LEU A 162 -0.78 -9.98 13.25
C LEU A 162 -0.67 -10.84 14.50
N MET A 163 -1.57 -11.81 14.63
CA MET A 163 -1.60 -12.76 15.74
C MET A 163 -1.51 -14.18 15.20
N ASP A 164 -0.57 -14.95 15.68
CA ASP A 164 -0.46 -16.38 15.39
C ASP A 164 -1.39 -17.24 16.25
N LYS A 165 -1.41 -18.55 15.98
CA LYS A 165 -2.25 -19.52 16.70
C LYS A 165 -1.93 -19.64 18.20
N ASN A 166 -0.75 -19.20 18.62
CA ASN A 166 -0.29 -19.24 20.01
C ASN A 166 -0.52 -17.91 20.73
N GLY A 167 -1.12 -16.92 20.05
CA GLY A 167 -1.34 -15.59 20.59
C GLY A 167 -0.12 -14.67 20.51
N ASN A 168 0.96 -15.06 19.81
CA ASN A 168 2.10 -14.17 19.60
C ASN A 168 1.73 -13.05 18.64
N LEU A 169 2.11 -11.82 19.00
CA LEU A 169 1.77 -10.61 18.28
C LEU A 169 2.99 -10.05 17.57
N ARG A 170 2.80 -9.50 16.37
CA ARG A 170 3.78 -8.72 15.64
C ARG A 170 3.10 -7.68 14.75
N LEU A 171 3.80 -6.63 14.39
CA LEU A 171 3.33 -5.76 13.32
C LEU A 171 3.55 -6.43 11.95
N ALA A 172 2.65 -6.11 11.02
CA ALA A 172 2.85 -6.40 9.61
C ALA A 172 4.09 -5.67 9.07
N PRO A 173 4.75 -6.16 7.99
CA PRO A 173 5.69 -5.36 7.22
C PRO A 173 5.03 -4.07 6.77
N ILE A 174 5.79 -3.01 6.52
CA ILE A 174 5.22 -1.75 6.03
C ILE A 174 4.60 -1.99 4.64
N PHE A 175 3.41 -1.45 4.40
CA PHE A 175 2.66 -1.57 3.16
C PHE A 175 1.86 -0.29 2.89
N ASP A 176 1.25 -0.23 1.70
CA ASP A 176 0.36 0.85 1.25
C ASP A 176 1.07 2.21 1.11
N PHE A 177 1.82 2.33 0.01
CA PHE A 177 2.62 3.51 -0.36
C PHE A 177 2.03 4.28 -1.55
N GLY A 178 0.86 3.91 -2.03
CA GLY A 178 0.28 4.46 -3.25
C GLY A 178 0.17 5.98 -3.23
N TYR A 179 -0.29 6.54 -2.11
CA TYR A 179 -0.45 7.99 -1.91
C TYR A 179 0.83 8.67 -1.43
N SER A 180 1.92 8.47 -2.14
CA SER A 180 3.24 9.01 -1.82
C SER A 180 3.90 9.65 -3.04
N LEU A 181 5.12 10.15 -2.86
CA LEU A 181 5.92 10.77 -3.90
C LEU A 181 5.19 11.95 -4.55
N THR A 182 5.04 11.91 -5.89
CA THR A 182 4.40 12.97 -6.68
C THR A 182 2.92 12.74 -6.95
N GLN A 183 2.24 11.87 -6.18
CA GLN A 183 0.84 11.50 -6.41
C GLN A 183 -0.11 12.70 -6.57
N PHE A 184 0.14 13.78 -5.83
CA PHE A 184 -0.69 14.98 -5.84
C PHE A 184 -0.12 16.11 -6.70
N TYR A 185 0.93 15.84 -7.49
CA TYR A 185 1.52 16.83 -8.35
C TYR A 185 0.83 16.82 -9.72
N THR A 186 0.41 17.99 -10.18
CA THR A 186 0.07 18.18 -11.58
C THR A 186 1.34 18.00 -12.43
N ARG A 187 1.18 17.70 -13.73
CA ARG A 187 2.30 17.60 -14.65
C ARG A 187 3.17 18.86 -14.62
N GLU A 188 2.55 20.03 -14.65
CA GLU A 188 3.23 21.33 -14.57
C GLU A 188 4.05 21.46 -13.28
N ARG A 189 3.48 21.07 -12.13
CA ARG A 189 4.20 21.11 -10.85
C ARG A 189 5.37 20.14 -10.81
N ALA A 190 5.21 18.93 -11.38
CA ALA A 190 6.28 17.95 -11.47
C ALA A 190 7.43 18.44 -12.38
N GLU A 191 7.10 19.07 -13.52
CA GLU A 191 8.07 19.68 -14.43
C GLU A 191 8.82 20.84 -13.75
N ASN A 192 8.13 21.68 -12.98
CA ASN A 192 8.75 22.77 -12.24
C ASN A 192 9.69 22.28 -11.12
N VAL A 193 9.32 21.22 -10.41
CA VAL A 193 10.18 20.61 -9.37
C VAL A 193 11.46 20.04 -9.98
N SER A 194 11.39 19.46 -11.18
CA SER A 194 12.59 18.96 -11.86
C SER A 194 13.57 20.05 -12.32
N GLN A 195 13.10 21.30 -12.37
CA GLN A 195 13.92 22.48 -12.72
C GLN A 195 14.47 23.21 -11.48
N LEU A 196 14.03 22.87 -10.28
CA LEU A 196 14.62 23.33 -9.01
C LEU A 196 15.92 22.56 -8.79
N ASP A 197 16.91 22.90 -9.58
CA ASP A 197 18.25 22.39 -9.38
C ASP A 197 18.91 22.99 -8.18
N VAL A 198 19.31 22.22 -7.35
CA VAL A 198 20.62 21.62 -7.09
C VAL A 198 21.74 22.64 -7.12
#